data_f60b15cec84b5f2b16e236faf6eaf3cc
#
_entry.id   f60b15cec84b5f2b16e236faf6eaf3cc
#
_cell.length_a   1.000
_cell.length_b   1.000
_cell.length_c   1.000
_cell.angle_alpha   90.00
_cell.angle_beta   90.00
_cell.angle_gamma   90.00
#
_symmetry.space_group_name_H-M   'P 1'
#
loop_
_entity.id
_entity.type
_entity.pdbx_description
1 polymer ?
#
loop_
_entity_poly.entity_id
_entity_poly.type
_entity_poly.pdbx_seq_one_letter_code
_entity_poly.pdbx_strand_id
1 'polypeptide(L)'
;MLRCWSNKWNVISGVSAKKNEWYHIANVYDGKKASIYINGNEKVVQDVLKFELFDPPQTAWLATDKGTDFLSSCVIDEFIFFSRAVTAKEVGEIFKKGIDGALSVNGTGKLPTVLADLKRR
;
A
#
# COMPACT_ATOMS: atom_id res chain seq x y z
N MET A 1 1.80 5.46 -10.51
CA MET A 1 0.74 6.45 -10.24
C MET A 1 -0.20 5.88 -9.19
N LEU A 2 -0.48 6.60 -8.12
CA LEU A 2 -1.53 6.30 -7.16
C LEU A 2 -2.72 7.23 -7.44
N ARG A 3 -3.90 6.69 -7.55
CA ARG A 3 -5.13 7.47 -7.73
C ARG A 3 -6.08 7.20 -6.56
N CYS A 4 -6.62 8.25 -6.00
CA CYS A 4 -7.65 8.17 -4.97
C CYS A 4 -8.80 9.11 -5.33
N TRP A 5 -10.01 8.62 -5.19
CA TRP A 5 -11.23 9.40 -5.42
C TRP A 5 -11.84 9.82 -4.08
N SER A 6 -12.10 11.12 -3.92
CA SER A 6 -12.85 11.66 -2.80
C SER A 6 -13.50 12.95 -3.28
N ASN A 7 -14.70 12.89 -3.84
CA ASN A 7 -15.39 13.97 -4.54
C ASN A 7 -14.59 14.63 -5.69
N LYS A 8 -13.31 14.39 -5.76
CA LYS A 8 -12.41 14.71 -6.87
C LYS A 8 -11.23 13.74 -6.91
N TRP A 9 -10.60 13.64 -8.06
CA TRP A 9 -9.41 12.82 -8.21
C TRP A 9 -8.20 13.45 -7.51
N ASN A 10 -7.61 12.72 -6.59
CA ASN A 10 -6.28 12.96 -6.07
C ASN A 10 -5.33 12.00 -6.79
N VAL A 11 -4.41 12.55 -7.56
CA VAL A 11 -3.45 11.76 -8.35
C VAL A 11 -2.06 12.04 -7.83
N ILE A 12 -1.39 10.99 -7.41
CA ILE A 12 0.02 11.03 -7.06
C ILE A 12 0.79 10.34 -8.18
N SER A 13 1.71 11.04 -8.78
CA SER A 13 2.50 10.56 -9.91
C SER A 13 3.97 10.92 -9.72
N GLY A 14 4.81 10.57 -10.69
CA GLY A 14 6.24 10.86 -10.65
C GLY A 14 7.10 9.62 -10.37
N VAL A 15 6.47 8.43 -10.37
CA VAL A 15 7.19 7.16 -10.27
C VAL A 15 7.03 6.39 -11.56
N SER A 16 8.14 5.92 -12.11
CA SER A 16 8.20 5.07 -13.30
C SER A 16 8.70 3.69 -12.92
N ALA A 17 8.14 2.66 -13.55
CA ALA A 17 8.61 1.29 -13.47
C ALA A 17 9.08 0.82 -14.85
N LYS A 18 10.14 0.03 -14.90
CA LYS A 18 10.64 -0.61 -16.13
C LYS A 18 9.97 -1.96 -16.30
N LYS A 19 9.87 -2.41 -17.54
CA LYS A 19 9.37 -3.75 -17.85
C LYS A 19 10.36 -4.82 -17.39
N ASN A 20 9.83 -5.97 -17.00
CA ASN A 20 10.60 -7.15 -16.59
C ASN A 20 11.48 -6.93 -15.35
N GLU A 21 11.09 -6.01 -14.47
CA GLU A 21 11.72 -5.80 -13.17
C GLU A 21 10.70 -5.97 -12.06
N TRP A 22 11.13 -6.55 -10.94
CA TRP A 22 10.34 -6.62 -9.71
C TRP A 22 10.47 -5.34 -8.91
N TYR A 23 9.37 -4.88 -8.37
CA TYR A 23 9.30 -3.70 -7.52
C TYR A 23 8.51 -4.00 -6.27
N HIS A 24 9.06 -3.64 -5.13
CA HIS A 24 8.27 -3.46 -3.93
C HIS A 24 7.63 -2.07 -3.97
N ILE A 25 6.30 -2.02 -3.91
CA ILE A 25 5.56 -0.76 -3.94
C ILE A 25 4.75 -0.66 -2.65
N ALA A 26 4.92 0.44 -1.92
CA ALA A 26 4.06 0.76 -0.80
C ALA A 26 3.41 2.13 -0.99
N ASN A 27 2.10 2.18 -0.82
CA ASN A 27 1.32 3.40 -0.83
C ASN A 27 0.82 3.65 0.59
N VAL A 28 1.19 4.78 1.17
CA VAL A 28 0.87 5.12 2.56
C VAL A 28 0.06 6.40 2.59
N TYR A 29 -1.01 6.40 3.36
CA TYR A 29 -1.81 7.58 3.65
C TYR A 29 -1.97 7.74 5.16
N ASP A 30 -1.57 8.88 5.70
CA ASP A 30 -1.56 9.17 7.14
C ASP A 30 -2.74 10.04 7.60
N GLY A 31 -3.69 10.32 6.70
CA GLY A 31 -4.82 11.21 6.93
C GLY A 31 -4.61 12.64 6.41
N LYS A 32 -3.39 12.99 6.00
CA LYS A 32 -3.03 14.31 5.44
C LYS A 32 -2.18 14.19 4.19
N LYS A 33 -1.21 13.29 4.22
CA LYS A 33 -0.24 13.07 3.16
C LYS A 33 -0.36 11.67 2.61
N ALA A 34 -0.16 11.55 1.33
CA ALA A 34 0.04 10.28 0.69
C ALA A 34 1.47 10.18 0.17
N SER A 35 2.10 9.05 0.45
CA SER A 35 3.47 8.75 0.06
C SER A 35 3.51 7.50 -0.80
N ILE A 36 4.39 7.49 -1.78
CA ILE A 36 4.72 6.31 -2.59
C ILE A 36 6.17 5.92 -2.30
N TYR A 37 6.35 4.67 -1.90
CA TYR A 37 7.66 4.05 -1.70
C TYR A 37 7.93 3.05 -2.81
N ILE A 38 9.14 3.06 -3.33
CA ILE A 38 9.64 2.07 -4.28
C ILE A 38 10.91 1.45 -3.72
N ASN A 39 10.90 0.12 -3.60
CA ASN A 39 12.02 -0.65 -3.06
C ASN A 39 12.50 -0.10 -1.70
N GLY A 40 11.54 0.15 -0.80
CA GLY A 40 11.77 0.65 0.55
C GLY A 40 12.09 2.15 0.66
N ASN A 41 12.22 2.87 -0.45
CA ASN A 41 12.58 4.28 -0.46
C ASN A 41 11.38 5.16 -0.83
N GLU A 42 11.15 6.22 -0.06
CA GLU A 42 10.14 7.21 -0.38
C GLU A 42 10.51 7.96 -1.66
N LYS A 43 9.60 7.99 -2.63
CA LYS A 43 9.82 8.62 -3.94
C LYS A 43 8.97 9.86 -4.13
N VAL A 44 7.76 9.85 -3.61
CA VAL A 44 6.80 10.95 -3.76
C VAL A 44 6.06 11.11 -2.46
N VAL A 45 5.93 12.35 -2.02
CA VAL A 45 5.04 12.76 -0.92
C VAL A 45 4.18 13.91 -1.43
N GLN A 46 2.90 13.85 -1.18
CA GLN A 46 1.97 14.90 -1.59
C GLN A 46 0.90 15.08 -0.52
N ASP A 47 0.59 16.34 -0.23
CA ASP A 47 -0.60 16.67 0.55
C ASP A 47 -1.84 16.28 -0.24
N VAL A 48 -2.74 15.57 0.39
CA VAL A 48 -3.99 15.13 -0.22
C VAL A 48 -5.16 15.55 0.63
N LEU A 49 -6.29 15.77 -0.01
CA LEU A 49 -7.51 16.06 0.70
C LEU A 49 -7.90 14.86 1.57
N LYS A 50 -8.53 15.14 2.70
CA LYS A 50 -9.09 14.11 3.54
C LYS A 50 -10.03 13.22 2.71
N PHE A 51 -9.79 11.91 2.75
CA PHE A 51 -10.69 10.95 2.13
C PHE A 51 -11.91 10.74 3.02
N GLU A 52 -13.06 10.74 2.40
CA GLU A 52 -14.26 10.23 3.01
C GLU A 52 -14.39 8.76 2.63
N LEU A 53 -14.62 7.92 3.63
CA LEU A 53 -14.87 6.50 3.37
C LEU A 53 -16.28 6.36 2.79
N PHE A 54 -16.40 5.53 1.76
CA PHE A 54 -17.69 5.20 1.19
C PHE A 54 -18.43 4.22 2.11
N ASP A 55 -19.70 4.48 2.31
CA ASP A 55 -20.64 3.59 2.99
C ASP A 55 -21.84 3.34 2.04
N PRO A 56 -22.08 2.11 1.62
CA PRO A 56 -21.40 0.85 1.97
C PRO A 56 -20.01 0.69 1.34
N PRO A 57 -19.20 -0.26 1.86
CA PRO A 57 -17.87 -0.56 1.32
C PRO A 57 -17.93 -0.91 -0.17
N GLN A 58 -16.97 -0.40 -0.92
CA GLN A 58 -16.84 -0.65 -2.34
C GLN A 58 -15.93 -1.85 -2.60
N THR A 59 -16.08 -2.46 -3.77
CA THR A 59 -15.18 -3.51 -4.25
C THR A 59 -13.80 -2.92 -4.53
N ALA A 60 -12.76 -3.59 -4.04
CA ALA A 60 -11.37 -3.27 -4.38
C ALA A 60 -10.95 -4.08 -5.61
N TRP A 61 -10.22 -3.43 -6.49
CA TRP A 61 -9.68 -4.03 -7.71
C TRP A 61 -8.16 -3.93 -7.70
N LEU A 62 -7.49 -5.00 -8.11
CA LEU A 62 -6.04 -5.08 -8.18
C LEU A 62 -5.60 -5.21 -9.64
N ALA A 63 -4.59 -4.43 -10.05
CA ALA A 63 -4.07 -4.37 -11.42
C ALA A 63 -5.09 -3.96 -12.51
N THR A 64 -6.23 -3.44 -12.12
CA THR A 64 -7.28 -3.01 -13.05
C THR A 64 -8.16 -1.94 -12.39
N ASP A 65 -8.93 -1.23 -13.18
CA ASP A 65 -10.07 -0.44 -12.72
C ASP A 65 -11.35 -1.13 -13.17
N LYS A 66 -12.20 -1.49 -12.22
CA LYS A 66 -13.50 -2.16 -12.43
C LYS A 66 -13.44 -3.46 -13.25
N GLY A 67 -12.26 -4.07 -13.35
CA GLY A 67 -12.07 -5.33 -14.06
C GLY A 67 -11.98 -5.22 -15.59
N THR A 68 -12.17 -4.04 -16.15
CA THR A 68 -12.19 -3.82 -17.61
C THR A 68 -11.23 -2.74 -18.07
N ASP A 69 -11.00 -1.72 -17.25
CA ASP A 69 -10.20 -0.56 -17.61
C ASP A 69 -8.81 -0.61 -16.96
N PHE A 70 -7.85 0.04 -17.59
CA PHE A 70 -6.47 0.16 -17.10
C PHE A 70 -5.83 -1.17 -16.70
N LEU A 71 -6.08 -2.23 -17.49
CA LEU A 71 -5.50 -3.55 -17.25
C LEU A 71 -3.98 -3.50 -17.28
N SER A 72 -3.35 -4.04 -16.26
CA SER A 72 -1.91 -4.17 -16.16
C SER A 72 -1.49 -5.62 -16.37
N SER A 73 -0.65 -5.87 -17.39
CA SER A 73 0.00 -7.17 -17.56
C SER A 73 1.19 -7.25 -16.58
N CYS A 74 0.93 -7.76 -15.40
CA CYS A 74 1.96 -7.90 -14.36
C CYS A 74 1.73 -9.17 -13.54
N VAL A 75 2.78 -9.61 -12.86
CA VAL A 75 2.71 -10.62 -11.81
C VAL A 75 2.74 -9.88 -10.49
N ILE A 76 1.84 -10.24 -9.57
CA ILE A 76 1.77 -9.67 -8.23
C ILE A 76 2.08 -10.79 -7.24
N ASP A 77 2.96 -10.51 -6.32
CA ASP A 77 3.31 -11.37 -5.22
C ASP A 77 3.26 -10.57 -3.92
N GLU A 78 2.88 -11.21 -2.81
CA GLU A 78 2.84 -10.63 -1.48
C GLU A 78 2.02 -9.32 -1.40
N PHE A 79 0.71 -9.42 -1.56
CA PHE A 79 -0.18 -8.28 -1.35
C PHE A 79 -0.62 -8.19 0.12
N ILE A 80 -0.48 -7.00 0.71
CA ILE A 80 -0.90 -6.74 2.09
C ILE A 80 -1.61 -5.39 2.22
N PHE A 81 -2.59 -5.35 3.11
CA PHE A 81 -3.32 -4.14 3.46
C PHE A 81 -3.16 -3.86 4.97
N PHE A 82 -2.80 -2.63 5.31
CA PHE A 82 -2.69 -2.17 6.70
C PHE A 82 -3.86 -1.26 7.04
N SER A 83 -4.45 -1.45 8.22
CA SER A 83 -5.51 -0.57 8.75
C SER A 83 -4.99 0.76 9.31
N ARG A 84 -3.68 0.97 9.27
CA ARG A 84 -3.00 2.20 9.70
C ARG A 84 -1.92 2.61 8.72
N ALA A 85 -1.49 3.85 8.80
CA ALA A 85 -0.28 4.26 8.11
C ALA A 85 0.94 3.52 8.69
N VAL A 86 1.74 2.91 7.82
CA VAL A 86 3.04 2.33 8.16
C VAL A 86 4.11 3.41 8.07
N THR A 87 5.11 3.32 8.93
CA THR A 87 6.24 4.26 8.93
C THR A 87 7.24 3.95 7.82
N ALA A 88 8.04 4.92 7.43
CA ALA A 88 9.13 4.71 6.46
C ALA A 88 10.09 3.58 6.88
N LYS A 89 10.35 3.45 8.19
CA LYS A 89 11.16 2.37 8.74
C LYS A 89 10.52 1.01 8.51
N GLU A 90 9.22 0.87 8.81
CA GLU A 90 8.48 -0.36 8.59
C GLU A 90 8.43 -0.75 7.11
N VAL A 91 8.20 0.22 6.21
CA VAL A 91 8.26 -0.02 4.76
C VAL A 91 9.63 -0.54 4.35
N GLY A 92 10.72 0.05 4.87
CA GLY A 92 12.08 -0.41 4.60
C GLY A 92 12.37 -1.81 5.16
N GLU A 93 11.81 -2.16 6.31
CA GLU A 93 11.95 -3.50 6.89
C GLU A 93 11.17 -4.55 6.09
N ILE A 94 9.95 -4.24 5.68
CA ILE A 94 9.14 -5.12 4.81
C ILE A 94 9.87 -5.39 3.50
N PHE A 95 10.42 -4.35 2.87
CA PHE A 95 11.20 -4.51 1.65
C PHE A 95 12.42 -5.44 1.83
N LYS A 96 13.14 -5.31 2.94
CA LYS A 96 14.38 -6.06 3.18
C LYS A 96 14.16 -7.50 3.64
N LYS A 97 13.11 -7.74 4.40
CA LYS A 97 12.89 -9.02 5.12
C LYS A 97 11.70 -9.80 4.56
N GLY A 98 10.94 -9.21 3.65
CA GLY A 98 9.62 -9.70 3.26
C GLY A 98 8.58 -9.47 4.34
N ILE A 99 7.34 -9.76 4.04
CA ILE A 99 6.20 -9.56 4.96
C ILE A 99 6.36 -10.41 6.22
N ASP A 100 6.66 -11.69 6.07
CA ASP A 100 6.81 -12.62 7.20
C ASP A 100 7.97 -12.23 8.12
N GLY A 101 9.10 -11.83 7.54
CA GLY A 101 10.26 -11.42 8.32
C GLY A 101 10.09 -10.08 9.03
N ALA A 102 9.36 -9.14 8.44
CA ALA A 102 9.09 -7.84 9.03
C ALA A 102 7.98 -7.88 10.10
N LEU A 103 7.00 -8.78 9.92
CA LEU A 103 5.87 -8.94 10.81
C LEU A 103 6.08 -10.07 11.84
N SER A 104 7.19 -10.82 11.75
CA SER A 104 7.53 -11.82 12.75
C SER A 104 7.77 -11.13 14.10
N VAL A 105 6.92 -11.45 15.05
CA VAL A 105 6.94 -10.90 16.40
C VAL A 105 8.12 -11.54 17.15
N ASN A 106 9.27 -10.88 17.14
CA ASN A 106 10.21 -11.04 18.25
C ASN A 106 9.59 -10.29 19.45
N GLY A 107 9.39 -11.01 20.56
CA GLY A 107 8.57 -10.62 21.72
C GLY A 107 8.89 -9.30 22.47
N THR A 108 9.50 -8.34 21.82
CA THR A 108 9.84 -7.01 22.38
C THR A 108 9.28 -5.81 21.60
N GLY A 109 8.60 -6.05 20.48
CA GLY A 109 7.97 -4.98 19.69
C GLY A 109 6.55 -5.34 19.32
N LYS A 110 5.59 -4.90 20.11
CA LYS A 110 4.16 -5.11 19.85
C LYS A 110 3.74 -4.37 18.58
N LEU A 111 3.67 -5.07 17.45
CA LEU A 111 2.72 -4.71 16.39
C LEU A 111 1.34 -5.18 16.85
N PRO A 112 0.31 -4.33 16.86
CA PRO A 112 -1.03 -4.77 17.23
C PRO A 112 -1.50 -5.81 16.22
N THR A 113 -1.92 -6.90 16.73
CA THR A 113 -2.29 -8.17 16.15
C THR A 113 -3.58 -8.08 15.32
N VAL A 114 -3.57 -7.53 14.15
CA VAL A 114 -4.70 -7.70 13.22
C VAL A 114 -4.54 -9.02 12.44
N LEU A 115 -3.32 -9.50 12.25
CA LEU A 115 -3.04 -10.78 11.58
C LEU A 115 -3.33 -12.03 12.43
N ALA A 116 -3.38 -11.92 13.77
CA ALA A 116 -3.70 -13.05 14.64
C ALA A 116 -5.17 -13.47 14.53
N ASP A 117 -6.08 -12.57 14.23
CA ASP A 117 -7.50 -12.87 14.05
C ASP A 117 -7.81 -13.56 12.72
N LEU A 118 -7.02 -13.33 11.67
CA LEU A 118 -7.17 -14.00 10.38
C LEU A 118 -6.72 -15.47 10.40
N LYS A 119 -5.80 -15.84 11.30
CA LYS A 119 -5.36 -17.25 11.47
C LYS A 119 -6.25 -18.08 12.37
N ARG A 120 -7.23 -17.50 13.06
CA ARG A 120 -8.19 -18.20 13.93
C ARG A 120 -9.55 -18.43 13.30
N ARG A 121 -9.72 -18.00 12.09
CA ARG A 121 -10.91 -18.29 11.28
C ARG A 121 -10.50 -19.22 10.13
#